data_926bbdde03728ea268445fbc61e59466
#
_entry.id   926bbdde03728ea268445fbc61e59466
#
_cell.length_a   1.000
_cell.length_b   1.000
_cell.length_c   1.000
_cell.angle_alpha   90.00
_cell.angle_beta   90.00
_cell.angle_gamma   90.00
#
_symmetry.space_group_name_H-M   'P 1'
#
loop_
_entity.id
_entity.type
_entity.pdbx_description
1 polymer ?
#
loop_
_entity_poly.entity_id
_entity_poly.type
_entity_poly.pdbx_seq_one_letter_code
_entity_poly.pdbx_strand_id
1 'polypeptide(L)'
;MKVGRRLTRRRMCQLGQVSRAGFYRHRQAPEPVDWDMELRDALQHLALEMPSYGWRRITAELRRRSWRVNHKRVRRLMREDNLLCLRRRRFVLTTNSDHRLGVYPNLARELVLTQLDQLWVADLTYIRLEVEFVYLAVILDAFSRRVVGWALDRTLEAALALAALRMALSRRQIKSGLVHHSDRGVQYACGDYTDLLKQHGIRISMSRRGNPYDNATAESFLKTLKYEEIYRSEYRDLSEARAQIHHFLENIYNQKRLHSALGYLPPVEFEHALLAQAHNNEAASRQFSL
;
A
#
# COMPACT_ATOMS: atom_id res chain seq x y z
N MET A 1 10.07 64.24 25.28
CA MET A 1 9.40 62.97 25.08
C MET A 1 7.89 63.21 24.87
N LYS A 2 7.36 63.05 23.65
CA LYS A 2 5.92 63.17 23.40
C LYS A 2 5.24 61.85 23.80
N VAL A 3 4.48 61.88 24.90
CA VAL A 3 3.62 60.78 25.30
C VAL A 3 2.58 60.52 24.20
N GLY A 4 2.66 59.41 23.54
CA GLY A 4 1.75 59.05 22.47
C GLY A 4 0.30 59.02 22.98
N ARG A 5 -0.57 59.90 22.48
CA ARG A 5 -1.99 59.91 22.80
C ARG A 5 -2.62 58.58 22.37
N ARG A 6 -3.03 57.76 23.31
CA ARG A 6 -3.82 56.53 23.02
C ARG A 6 -5.08 56.93 22.26
N LEU A 7 -5.27 56.34 21.08
CA LEU A 7 -6.46 56.54 20.27
C LEU A 7 -7.71 56.11 21.06
N THR A 8 -8.74 56.96 21.04
CA THR A 8 -10.03 56.57 21.63
C THR A 8 -10.71 55.51 20.79
N ARG A 9 -11.49 54.62 21.42
CA ARG A 9 -12.25 53.56 20.73
C ARG A 9 -13.11 54.11 19.60
N ARG A 10 -13.72 55.28 19.79
CA ARG A 10 -14.47 55.99 18.75
C ARG A 10 -13.58 56.28 17.53
N ARG A 11 -12.37 56.78 17.75
CA ARG A 11 -11.44 57.10 16.66
C ARG A 11 -10.92 55.85 15.96
N MET A 12 -10.67 54.79 16.69
CA MET A 12 -10.30 53.46 16.12
C MET A 12 -11.39 52.93 15.23
N CYS A 13 -12.65 52.96 15.65
CA CYS A 13 -13.79 52.53 14.86
C CYS A 13 -13.96 53.38 13.58
N GLN A 14 -13.75 54.68 13.64
CA GLN A 14 -13.77 55.57 12.49
C GLN A 14 -12.66 55.24 11.49
N LEU A 15 -11.43 55.05 11.97
CA LEU A 15 -10.29 54.70 11.09
C LEU A 15 -10.44 53.31 10.48
N GLY A 16 -10.97 52.34 11.21
CA GLY A 16 -11.22 50.97 10.71
C GLY A 16 -12.53 50.83 9.94
N GLN A 17 -13.30 51.89 9.71
CA GLN A 17 -14.60 51.87 9.05
C GLN A 17 -15.60 50.85 9.58
N VAL A 18 -15.54 50.59 10.89
CA VAL A 18 -16.46 49.63 11.58
C VAL A 18 -17.40 50.41 12.52
N SER A 19 -18.63 49.91 12.67
CA SER A 19 -19.54 50.49 13.64
C SER A 19 -19.10 50.18 15.06
N ARG A 20 -19.34 51.12 16.02
CA ARG A 20 -19.06 50.85 17.42
C ARG A 20 -19.75 49.60 17.94
N ALA A 21 -21.00 49.38 17.54
CA ALA A 21 -21.75 48.16 17.88
C ALA A 21 -21.08 46.89 17.30
N GLY A 22 -20.57 46.94 16.07
CA GLY A 22 -19.81 45.84 15.45
C GLY A 22 -18.51 45.54 16.22
N PHE A 23 -17.75 46.58 16.60
CA PHE A 23 -16.56 46.44 17.41
C PHE A 23 -16.80 45.77 18.76
N TYR A 24 -17.86 46.16 19.48
CA TYR A 24 -18.19 45.55 20.77
C TYR A 24 -18.76 44.13 20.61
N ARG A 25 -19.57 43.86 19.60
CA ARG A 25 -20.03 42.50 19.26
C ARG A 25 -18.87 41.57 18.98
N HIS A 26 -17.91 41.99 18.19
CA HIS A 26 -16.69 41.20 17.90
C HIS A 26 -15.88 40.93 19.15
N ARG A 27 -15.72 41.93 20.02
CA ARG A 27 -14.98 41.79 21.26
C ARG A 27 -15.69 40.96 22.34
N GLN A 28 -17.00 40.88 22.31
CA GLN A 28 -17.84 40.06 23.19
C GLN A 28 -18.19 38.70 22.59
N ALA A 29 -17.88 38.50 21.30
CA ALA A 29 -18.07 37.19 20.70
C ALA A 29 -17.20 36.18 21.46
N PRO A 30 -17.75 35.05 21.91
CA PRO A 30 -16.92 33.96 22.43
C PRO A 30 -15.86 33.60 21.40
N GLU A 31 -14.68 33.20 21.85
CA GLU A 31 -13.65 32.72 20.95
C GLU A 31 -14.28 31.66 20.05
N PRO A 32 -14.05 31.72 18.73
CA PRO A 32 -14.60 30.70 17.84
C PRO A 32 -14.08 29.34 18.28
N VAL A 33 -14.99 28.52 18.83
CA VAL A 33 -14.67 27.13 19.14
C VAL A 33 -14.36 26.46 17.79
N ASP A 34 -13.11 26.09 17.57
CA ASP A 34 -12.75 25.31 16.39
C ASP A 34 -13.27 23.88 16.56
N TRP A 35 -14.51 23.67 16.11
CA TRP A 35 -15.18 22.37 16.10
C TRP A 35 -14.41 21.31 15.32
N ASP A 36 -13.38 21.72 14.57
CA ASP A 36 -12.53 20.87 13.77
C ASP A 36 -11.20 20.52 14.47
N MET A 37 -10.87 21.09 15.65
CA MET A 37 -9.56 20.97 16.28
C MET A 37 -9.18 19.51 16.55
N GLU A 38 -10.04 18.75 17.22
CA GLU A 38 -9.77 17.34 17.50
C GLU A 38 -9.62 16.52 16.21
N LEU A 39 -10.43 16.83 15.19
CA LEU A 39 -10.34 16.17 13.91
C LEU A 39 -9.05 16.57 13.15
N ARG A 40 -8.61 17.82 13.26
CA ARG A 40 -7.34 18.28 12.68
C ARG A 40 -6.15 17.57 13.33
N ASP A 41 -6.15 17.43 14.65
CA ASP A 41 -5.12 16.68 15.38
C ASP A 41 -5.08 15.22 14.92
N ALA A 42 -6.22 14.54 14.86
CA ALA A 42 -6.31 13.18 14.36
C ALA A 42 -5.84 13.05 12.89
N LEU A 43 -6.13 14.05 12.04
CA LEU A 43 -5.66 14.10 10.66
C LEU A 43 -4.14 14.26 10.57
N GLN A 44 -3.54 15.10 11.39
CA GLN A 44 -2.09 15.31 11.45
C GLN A 44 -1.38 14.05 11.90
N HIS A 45 -1.83 13.39 12.97
CA HIS A 45 -1.29 12.13 13.43
C HIS A 45 -1.35 11.04 12.35
N LEU A 46 -2.49 10.89 11.67
CA LEU A 46 -2.64 9.93 10.57
C LEU A 46 -1.76 10.26 9.36
N ALA A 47 -1.58 11.54 9.04
CA ALA A 47 -0.71 11.97 7.95
C ALA A 47 0.77 11.72 8.26
N LEU A 48 1.18 11.76 9.52
CA LEU A 48 2.53 11.38 9.97
C LEU A 48 2.71 9.86 9.97
N GLU A 49 1.73 9.10 10.45
CA GLU A 49 1.76 7.64 10.50
C GLU A 49 1.74 7.04 9.07
N MET A 50 0.92 7.60 8.17
CA MET A 50 0.69 7.12 6.81
C MET A 50 0.83 8.24 5.77
N PRO A 51 2.05 8.76 5.52
CA PRO A 51 2.27 9.98 4.73
C PRO A 51 1.88 9.85 3.24
N SER A 52 1.68 8.64 2.74
CA SER A 52 1.22 8.36 1.37
C SER A 52 -0.30 8.27 1.24
N TYR A 53 -1.04 8.39 2.36
CA TYR A 53 -2.49 8.32 2.33
C TYR A 53 -3.10 9.63 1.81
N GLY A 54 -3.89 9.54 0.76
CA GLY A 54 -4.79 10.63 0.36
C GLY A 54 -6.10 10.58 1.15
N TRP A 55 -6.91 11.63 1.02
CA TRP A 55 -8.14 11.83 1.79
C TRP A 55 -9.08 10.62 1.83
N ARG A 56 -9.11 9.75 0.78
CA ARG A 56 -9.96 8.55 0.78
C ARG A 56 -9.52 7.54 1.83
N ARG A 57 -8.22 7.22 1.89
CA ARG A 57 -7.68 6.29 2.90
C ARG A 57 -7.71 6.89 4.29
N ILE A 58 -7.39 8.18 4.42
CA ILE A 58 -7.52 8.91 5.69
C ILE A 58 -8.96 8.86 6.20
N THR A 59 -9.96 9.09 5.34
CA THR A 59 -11.37 8.98 5.74
C THR A 59 -11.73 7.56 6.18
N ALA A 60 -11.25 6.55 5.46
CA ALA A 60 -11.50 5.15 5.82
C ALA A 60 -10.86 4.81 7.17
N GLU A 61 -9.62 5.22 7.40
CA GLU A 61 -8.92 4.98 8.67
C GLU A 61 -9.58 5.72 9.84
N LEU A 62 -10.00 6.96 9.68
CA LEU A 62 -10.77 7.68 10.70
C LEU A 62 -12.03 6.93 11.09
N ARG A 63 -12.78 6.39 10.11
CA ARG A 63 -13.98 5.61 10.38
C ARG A 63 -13.67 4.30 11.11
N ARG A 64 -12.56 3.65 10.81
CA ARG A 64 -12.06 2.47 11.55
C ARG A 64 -11.74 2.83 13.02
N ARG A 65 -11.26 4.05 13.25
CA ARG A 65 -11.03 4.62 14.60
C ARG A 65 -12.31 5.24 15.21
N SER A 66 -13.49 4.83 14.73
CA SER A 66 -14.81 5.24 15.23
C SER A 66 -15.18 6.71 15.03
N TRP A 67 -14.47 7.46 14.17
CA TRP A 67 -14.84 8.82 13.82
C TRP A 67 -16.03 8.84 12.84
N ARG A 68 -17.10 9.53 13.21
CA ARG A 68 -18.24 9.81 12.31
C ARG A 68 -17.95 11.03 11.44
N VAL A 69 -17.20 10.85 10.35
CA VAL A 69 -16.75 11.95 9.49
C VAL A 69 -17.23 11.80 8.06
N ASN A 70 -17.53 12.95 7.44
CA ASN A 70 -17.82 13.05 6.01
C ASN A 70 -16.50 13.26 5.25
N HIS A 71 -16.33 12.52 4.15
CA HIS A 71 -15.13 12.63 3.31
C HIS A 71 -14.91 14.05 2.73
N LYS A 72 -15.98 14.82 2.51
CA LYS A 72 -15.87 16.22 2.05
C LYS A 72 -15.22 17.10 3.13
N ARG A 73 -15.58 16.90 4.42
CA ARG A 73 -14.98 17.61 5.56
C ARG A 73 -13.50 17.24 5.69
N VAL A 74 -13.17 15.94 5.67
CA VAL A 74 -11.78 15.46 5.70
C VAL A 74 -10.95 16.05 4.57
N ARG A 75 -11.45 16.01 3.32
CA ARG A 75 -10.75 16.58 2.16
C ARG A 75 -10.52 18.09 2.30
N ARG A 76 -11.48 18.83 2.84
CA ARG A 76 -11.36 20.27 3.08
C ARG A 76 -10.26 20.56 4.09
N LEU A 77 -10.30 19.93 5.28
CA LEU A 77 -9.32 20.12 6.34
C LEU A 77 -7.91 19.73 5.89
N MET A 78 -7.74 18.59 5.25
CA MET A 78 -6.45 18.18 4.69
C MET A 78 -5.87 19.19 3.68
N ARG A 79 -6.73 19.92 2.96
CA ARG A 79 -6.27 20.99 2.05
C ARG A 79 -5.90 22.25 2.81
N GLU A 80 -6.71 22.65 3.79
CA GLU A 80 -6.45 23.82 4.64
C GLU A 80 -5.14 23.68 5.40
N ASP A 81 -4.86 22.49 5.95
CA ASP A 81 -3.67 22.17 6.73
C ASP A 81 -2.50 21.69 5.87
N ASN A 82 -2.62 21.76 4.55
CA ASN A 82 -1.61 21.33 3.57
C ASN A 82 -1.13 19.87 3.76
N LEU A 83 -1.99 18.98 4.25
CA LEU A 83 -1.74 17.56 4.45
C LEU A 83 -1.94 16.78 3.13
N LEU A 84 -1.22 17.16 2.08
CA LEU A 84 -1.35 16.55 0.78
C LEU A 84 -0.39 15.38 0.63
N CYS A 85 -0.91 14.27 0.07
CA CYS A 85 -0.10 13.11 -0.30
C CYS A 85 0.99 13.51 -1.31
N LEU A 86 2.25 13.30 -0.94
CA LEU A 86 3.39 13.59 -1.79
C LEU A 86 3.45 12.58 -2.94
N ARG A 87 3.33 13.06 -4.18
CA ARG A 87 3.48 12.26 -5.40
C ARG A 87 4.78 12.62 -6.10
N ARG A 88 5.74 11.69 -6.19
CA ARG A 88 6.89 11.80 -7.11
C ARG A 88 6.60 11.02 -8.40
N ARG A 89 6.98 11.59 -9.55
CA ARG A 89 6.90 10.92 -10.87
C ARG A 89 8.31 10.58 -11.33
N ARG A 90 8.60 9.27 -11.50
CA ARG A 90 9.63 8.79 -12.46
C ARG A 90 9.43 7.31 -12.72
N PHE A 91 9.67 6.88 -13.97
CA PHE A 91 9.52 5.50 -14.45
C PHE A 91 10.79 5.11 -15.19
N VAL A 92 11.34 3.90 -14.93
CA VAL A 92 12.46 3.30 -15.65
C VAL A 92 12.12 1.83 -15.92
N LEU A 93 12.29 1.39 -17.17
CA LEU A 93 12.03 0.01 -17.62
C LEU A 93 13.29 -0.84 -17.41
N THR A 94 13.19 -2.05 -16.83
CA THR A 94 14.36 -2.84 -16.38
C THR A 94 14.38 -4.32 -16.74
N THR A 95 13.44 -4.83 -17.56
CA THR A 95 13.37 -6.28 -17.85
C THR A 95 13.99 -6.64 -19.19
N ASN A 96 14.95 -7.58 -19.18
CA ASN A 96 15.48 -8.22 -20.38
C ASN A 96 14.75 -9.57 -20.59
N SER A 97 13.88 -9.65 -21.61
CA SER A 97 13.07 -10.83 -21.94
C SER A 97 13.56 -11.58 -23.18
N ASP A 98 14.83 -11.36 -23.60
CA ASP A 98 15.39 -12.00 -24.79
C ASP A 98 16.28 -13.19 -24.40
N HIS A 99 15.67 -14.35 -24.18
CA HIS A 99 16.34 -15.60 -23.85
C HIS A 99 15.68 -16.80 -24.53
N ARG A 100 16.43 -17.92 -24.67
CA ARG A 100 16.02 -19.17 -25.32
C ARG A 100 15.35 -20.18 -24.36
N LEU A 101 14.99 -19.80 -23.15
CA LEU A 101 14.35 -20.67 -22.16
C LEU A 101 12.87 -20.86 -22.47
N GLY A 102 12.28 -21.93 -21.94
CA GLY A 102 10.87 -22.28 -22.15
C GLY A 102 9.90 -21.15 -21.75
N VAL A 103 8.97 -20.86 -22.65
CA VAL A 103 7.92 -19.86 -22.44
C VAL A 103 6.60 -20.56 -22.16
N TYR A 104 5.95 -20.20 -21.07
CA TYR A 104 4.66 -20.76 -20.67
C TYR A 104 3.49 -19.87 -21.12
N PRO A 105 2.30 -20.46 -21.39
CA PRO A 105 1.12 -19.68 -21.78
C PRO A 105 0.65 -18.73 -20.65
N ASN A 106 0.02 -17.62 -21.02
CA ASN A 106 -0.59 -16.72 -20.04
C ASN A 106 -1.94 -17.30 -19.56
N LEU A 107 -1.93 -17.94 -18.41
CA LEU A 107 -3.12 -18.50 -17.76
C LEU A 107 -3.83 -17.50 -16.85
N ALA A 108 -3.18 -16.38 -16.52
CA ALA A 108 -3.72 -15.37 -15.59
C ALA A 108 -4.76 -14.45 -16.24
N ARG A 109 -4.71 -14.30 -17.58
CA ARG A 109 -5.50 -13.31 -18.32
C ARG A 109 -7.02 -13.47 -18.16
N GLU A 110 -7.49 -14.69 -18.16
CA GLU A 110 -8.92 -15.01 -18.15
C GLU A 110 -9.40 -15.52 -16.79
N LEU A 111 -8.50 -15.51 -15.78
CA LEU A 111 -8.80 -16.03 -14.46
C LEU A 111 -9.60 -15.02 -13.65
N VAL A 112 -10.83 -15.37 -13.33
CA VAL A 112 -11.65 -14.62 -12.37
C VAL A 112 -11.30 -15.08 -10.95
N LEU A 113 -10.72 -14.19 -10.16
CA LEU A 113 -10.29 -14.50 -8.80
C LEU A 113 -11.49 -14.45 -7.86
N THR A 114 -11.75 -15.55 -7.15
CA THR A 114 -12.87 -15.72 -6.22
C THR A 114 -12.42 -16.17 -4.82
N GLN A 115 -11.19 -16.66 -4.69
CA GLN A 115 -10.65 -17.15 -3.41
C GLN A 115 -9.14 -16.94 -3.32
N LEU A 116 -8.60 -17.16 -2.12
CA LEU A 116 -7.16 -17.12 -1.85
C LEU A 116 -6.43 -18.23 -2.60
N ASP A 117 -5.17 -17.97 -2.92
CA ASP A 117 -4.24 -18.93 -3.51
C ASP A 117 -4.72 -19.54 -4.85
N GLN A 118 -5.47 -18.74 -5.65
CA GLN A 118 -5.79 -19.08 -7.05
C GLN A 118 -4.73 -18.58 -8.02
N LEU A 119 -4.18 -17.39 -7.74
CA LEU A 119 -3.17 -16.76 -8.57
C LEU A 119 -2.13 -16.08 -7.68
N TRP A 120 -0.91 -16.55 -7.77
CA TRP A 120 0.25 -15.82 -7.26
C TRP A 120 0.92 -15.05 -8.40
N VAL A 121 1.26 -13.80 -8.15
CA VAL A 121 1.99 -12.96 -9.09
C VAL A 121 3.37 -12.64 -8.54
N ALA A 122 4.39 -12.82 -9.35
CA ALA A 122 5.78 -12.58 -8.98
C ALA A 122 6.40 -11.48 -9.84
N ASP A 123 7.29 -10.71 -9.25
CA ASP A 123 8.08 -9.70 -9.96
C ASP A 123 9.38 -9.40 -9.20
N LEU A 124 10.32 -8.79 -9.91
CA LEU A 124 11.63 -8.41 -9.42
C LEU A 124 11.82 -6.91 -9.52
N THR A 125 12.51 -6.34 -8.55
CA THR A 125 12.91 -4.94 -8.61
C THR A 125 14.30 -4.74 -8.01
N TYR A 126 14.97 -3.64 -8.37
CA TYR A 126 16.22 -3.24 -7.73
C TYR A 126 15.97 -2.12 -6.71
N ILE A 127 16.80 -2.10 -5.69
CA ILE A 127 16.84 -1.09 -4.64
C ILE A 127 18.26 -0.51 -4.63
N ARG A 128 18.37 0.81 -4.64
CA ARG A 128 19.65 1.49 -4.53
C ARG A 128 20.02 1.62 -3.07
N LEU A 129 21.21 1.15 -2.72
CA LEU A 129 21.90 1.48 -1.48
C LEU A 129 22.86 2.65 -1.72
N GLU A 130 23.57 3.07 -0.69
CA GLU A 130 24.51 4.17 -0.77
C GLU A 130 25.59 3.92 -1.83
N VAL A 131 26.16 2.72 -1.88
CA VAL A 131 27.30 2.37 -2.75
C VAL A 131 27.02 1.25 -3.77
N GLU A 132 25.89 0.54 -3.64
CA GLU A 132 25.58 -0.61 -4.50
C GLU A 132 24.09 -0.72 -4.81
N PHE A 133 23.70 -1.64 -5.69
CA PHE A 133 22.32 -2.04 -5.91
C PHE A 133 22.07 -3.44 -5.33
N VAL A 134 20.90 -3.64 -4.80
CA VAL A 134 20.40 -4.95 -4.38
C VAL A 134 19.07 -5.24 -5.07
N TYR A 135 18.70 -6.50 -5.14
CA TYR A 135 17.54 -6.97 -5.87
C TYR A 135 16.52 -7.58 -4.91
N LEU A 136 15.27 -7.25 -5.09
CA LEU A 136 14.14 -7.78 -4.33
C LEU A 136 13.25 -8.60 -5.25
N ALA A 137 13.05 -9.87 -4.91
CA ALA A 137 12.01 -10.72 -5.46
C ALA A 137 10.80 -10.70 -4.55
N VAL A 138 9.59 -10.62 -5.11
CA VAL A 138 8.34 -10.64 -4.37
C VAL A 138 7.32 -11.56 -5.02
N ILE A 139 6.50 -12.19 -4.18
CA ILE A 139 5.34 -12.99 -4.61
C ILE A 139 4.13 -12.53 -3.82
N LEU A 140 3.05 -12.22 -4.52
CA LEU A 140 1.80 -11.77 -3.93
C LEU A 140 0.67 -12.74 -4.28
N ASP A 141 -0.23 -12.97 -3.36
CA ASP A 141 -1.56 -13.46 -3.69
C ASP A 141 -2.34 -12.35 -4.39
N ALA A 142 -2.79 -12.60 -5.62
CA ALA A 142 -3.43 -11.58 -6.44
C ALA A 142 -4.85 -11.23 -5.95
N PHE A 143 -5.51 -12.12 -5.20
CA PHE A 143 -6.84 -11.89 -4.65
C PHE A 143 -6.78 -11.03 -3.38
N SER A 144 -5.99 -11.45 -2.38
CA SER A 144 -5.85 -10.71 -1.11
C SER A 144 -4.85 -9.56 -1.17
N ARG A 145 -4.05 -9.46 -2.23
CA ARG A 145 -2.94 -8.49 -2.34
C ARG A 145 -1.82 -8.71 -1.32
N ARG A 146 -1.87 -9.78 -0.55
CA ARG A 146 -0.87 -10.09 0.47
C ARG A 146 0.45 -10.50 -0.16
N VAL A 147 1.54 -9.94 0.34
CA VAL A 147 2.88 -10.45 0.04
C VAL A 147 3.07 -11.75 0.81
N VAL A 148 3.16 -12.86 0.08
CA VAL A 148 3.28 -14.22 0.66
C VAL A 148 4.73 -14.70 0.71
N GLY A 149 5.58 -14.20 -0.20
CA GLY A 149 7.00 -14.51 -0.22
C GLY A 149 7.83 -13.34 -0.75
N TRP A 150 9.05 -13.19 -0.23
CA TRP A 150 10.00 -12.21 -0.71
C TRP A 150 11.43 -12.59 -0.32
N ALA A 151 12.41 -12.10 -1.08
CA ALA A 151 13.81 -12.25 -0.79
C ALA A 151 14.59 -11.04 -1.30
N LEU A 152 15.68 -10.67 -0.60
CA LEU A 152 16.56 -9.54 -0.95
C LEU A 152 18.00 -10.03 -1.01
N ASP A 153 18.70 -9.76 -2.13
CA ASP A 153 20.09 -10.15 -2.31
C ASP A 153 20.85 -9.13 -3.20
N ARG A 154 22.19 -9.24 -3.18
CA ARG A 154 23.09 -8.47 -4.03
C ARG A 154 23.09 -8.91 -5.48
N THR A 155 22.72 -10.15 -5.76
CA THR A 155 22.73 -10.74 -7.10
C THR A 155 21.33 -10.95 -7.64
N LEU A 156 21.16 -10.76 -8.94
CA LEU A 156 19.92 -11.01 -9.66
C LEU A 156 19.92 -12.44 -10.25
N GLU A 157 20.29 -13.43 -9.46
CA GLU A 157 20.31 -14.82 -9.86
C GLU A 157 18.98 -15.53 -9.60
N ALA A 158 18.81 -16.73 -10.18
CA ALA A 158 17.62 -17.56 -9.95
C ALA A 158 17.43 -17.91 -8.46
N ALA A 159 18.51 -18.01 -7.70
CA ALA A 159 18.50 -18.25 -6.26
C ALA A 159 17.66 -17.23 -5.49
N LEU A 160 17.64 -15.96 -5.91
CA LEU A 160 16.83 -14.91 -5.32
C LEU A 160 15.33 -15.21 -5.48
N ALA A 161 14.89 -15.51 -6.69
CA ALA A 161 13.48 -15.87 -6.97
C ALA A 161 13.08 -17.17 -6.25
N LEU A 162 13.97 -18.17 -6.22
CA LEU A 162 13.77 -19.42 -5.48
C LEU A 162 13.61 -19.19 -3.97
N ALA A 163 14.40 -18.30 -3.37
CA ALA A 163 14.27 -17.98 -1.95
C ALA A 163 12.89 -17.36 -1.65
N ALA A 164 12.41 -16.44 -2.49
CA ALA A 164 11.06 -15.87 -2.38
C ALA A 164 9.97 -16.95 -2.52
N LEU A 165 10.12 -17.87 -3.48
CA LEU A 165 9.17 -18.97 -3.69
C LEU A 165 9.15 -19.93 -2.51
N ARG A 166 10.31 -20.34 -1.99
CA ARG A 166 10.40 -21.20 -0.80
C ARG A 166 9.74 -20.55 0.42
N MET A 167 9.89 -19.25 0.63
CA MET A 167 9.19 -18.51 1.68
C MET A 167 7.67 -18.56 1.46
N ALA A 168 7.17 -18.35 0.27
CA ALA A 168 5.74 -18.43 -0.04
C ALA A 168 5.19 -19.84 0.24
N LEU A 169 5.89 -20.87 -0.22
CA LEU A 169 5.53 -22.28 0.00
C LEU A 169 5.51 -22.68 1.49
N SER A 170 6.42 -22.14 2.29
CA SER A 170 6.46 -22.41 3.74
C SER A 170 5.31 -21.74 4.52
N ARG A 171 4.74 -20.67 3.96
CA ARG A 171 3.68 -19.87 4.61
C ARG A 171 2.26 -20.27 4.19
N ARG A 172 2.12 -21.03 3.10
CA ARG A 172 0.83 -21.36 2.48
C ARG A 172 0.66 -22.86 2.28
N GLN A 173 -0.56 -23.32 2.52
CA GLN A 173 -0.95 -24.68 2.12
C GLN A 173 -1.44 -24.60 0.66
N ILE A 174 -0.66 -25.20 -0.25
CA ILE A 174 -0.93 -25.15 -1.67
C ILE A 174 -2.13 -26.04 -2.00
N LYS A 175 -3.16 -25.43 -2.54
CA LYS A 175 -4.33 -26.14 -3.09
C LYS A 175 -4.11 -26.44 -4.57
N SER A 176 -4.71 -27.52 -5.04
CA SER A 176 -4.70 -27.85 -6.46
C SER A 176 -5.28 -26.70 -7.30
N GLY A 177 -4.62 -26.39 -8.43
CA GLY A 177 -5.08 -25.37 -9.37
C GLY A 177 -4.44 -23.98 -9.19
N LEU A 178 -3.61 -23.77 -8.17
CA LEU A 178 -2.86 -22.51 -8.04
C LEU A 178 -2.06 -22.22 -9.31
N VAL A 179 -2.20 -21.01 -9.83
CA VAL A 179 -1.40 -20.48 -10.95
C VAL A 179 -0.34 -19.53 -10.40
N HIS A 180 0.91 -19.76 -10.79
CA HIS A 180 2.00 -18.81 -10.53
C HIS A 180 2.29 -18.05 -11.83
N HIS A 181 2.13 -16.73 -11.79
CA HIS A 181 2.34 -15.83 -12.93
C HIS A 181 3.52 -14.90 -12.70
N SER A 182 4.41 -14.81 -13.67
CA SER A 182 5.56 -13.91 -13.66
C SER A 182 5.75 -13.25 -15.03
N ASP A 183 6.71 -12.33 -15.10
CA ASP A 183 7.27 -11.92 -16.39
C ASP A 183 8.10 -13.06 -17.00
N ARG A 184 8.70 -12.81 -18.19
CA ARG A 184 9.60 -13.77 -18.87
C ARG A 184 11.05 -13.62 -18.43
N GLY A 185 11.32 -13.18 -17.19
CA GLY A 185 12.68 -13.10 -16.70
C GLY A 185 13.36 -14.47 -16.63
N VAL A 186 14.66 -14.52 -16.92
CA VAL A 186 15.49 -15.75 -16.87
C VAL A 186 15.35 -16.46 -15.52
N GLN A 187 15.20 -15.70 -14.43
CA GLN A 187 15.05 -16.20 -13.07
C GLN A 187 13.81 -17.06 -12.88
N TYR A 188 12.72 -16.76 -13.59
CA TYR A 188 11.45 -17.48 -13.53
C TYR A 188 11.37 -18.62 -14.55
N ALA A 189 12.15 -18.54 -15.64
CA ALA A 189 12.18 -19.52 -16.70
C ALA A 189 13.24 -20.62 -16.47
N CYS A 190 14.09 -20.51 -15.46
CA CYS A 190 15.12 -21.52 -15.18
C CYS A 190 14.51 -22.83 -14.66
N GLY A 191 15.23 -23.96 -14.92
CA GLY A 191 14.78 -25.30 -14.55
C GLY A 191 14.45 -25.43 -13.08
N ASP A 192 15.34 -25.04 -12.19
CA ASP A 192 15.18 -25.17 -10.73
C ASP A 192 13.89 -24.49 -10.25
N TYR A 193 13.56 -23.30 -10.78
CA TYR A 193 12.35 -22.57 -10.40
C TYR A 193 11.08 -23.26 -10.90
N THR A 194 11.07 -23.65 -12.18
CA THR A 194 9.92 -24.32 -12.80
C THR A 194 9.69 -25.72 -12.23
N ASP A 195 10.75 -26.43 -11.88
CA ASP A 195 10.64 -27.78 -11.29
C ASP A 195 10.13 -27.71 -9.85
N LEU A 196 10.53 -26.70 -9.06
CA LEU A 196 9.95 -26.49 -7.74
C LEU A 196 8.45 -26.19 -7.82
N LEU A 197 8.00 -25.37 -8.78
CA LEU A 197 6.56 -25.13 -9.00
C LEU A 197 5.82 -26.40 -9.36
N LYS A 198 6.36 -27.21 -10.29
CA LYS A 198 5.76 -28.49 -10.72
C LYS A 198 5.69 -29.49 -9.56
N GLN A 199 6.74 -29.61 -8.73
CA GLN A 199 6.75 -30.48 -7.55
C GLN A 199 5.60 -30.18 -6.59
N HIS A 200 5.20 -28.92 -6.48
CA HIS A 200 4.05 -28.49 -5.68
C HIS A 200 2.72 -28.46 -6.44
N GLY A 201 2.66 -28.96 -7.66
CA GLY A 201 1.44 -28.97 -8.48
C GLY A 201 0.96 -27.59 -8.90
N ILE A 202 1.85 -26.59 -8.90
CA ILE A 202 1.54 -25.21 -9.27
C ILE A 202 1.65 -25.03 -10.78
N ARG A 203 0.62 -24.45 -11.40
CA ARG A 203 0.59 -24.18 -12.84
C ARG A 203 1.41 -22.93 -13.16
N ILE A 204 2.28 -23.05 -14.14
CA ILE A 204 3.18 -21.95 -14.54
C ILE A 204 2.51 -21.10 -15.61
N SER A 205 2.58 -19.78 -15.43
CA SER A 205 2.03 -18.78 -16.34
C SER A 205 3.04 -17.64 -16.52
N MET A 206 3.18 -17.14 -17.75
CA MET A 206 4.09 -16.02 -18.04
C MET A 206 3.39 -14.94 -18.86
N SER A 207 3.73 -13.69 -18.57
CA SER A 207 3.29 -12.53 -19.33
C SER A 207 3.70 -12.62 -20.80
N ARG A 208 2.94 -12.03 -21.68
CA ARG A 208 3.36 -11.86 -23.09
C ARG A 208 4.50 -10.84 -23.17
N ARG A 209 5.35 -10.98 -24.17
CA ARG A 209 6.47 -10.06 -24.39
C ARG A 209 5.95 -8.63 -24.55
N GLY A 210 6.47 -7.71 -23.75
CA GLY A 210 6.15 -6.27 -23.84
C GLY A 210 4.73 -5.88 -23.45
N ASN A 211 3.97 -6.76 -22.76
CA ASN A 211 2.64 -6.43 -22.30
C ASN A 211 2.59 -6.24 -20.77
N PRO A 212 2.66 -4.96 -20.28
CA PRO A 212 2.63 -4.65 -18.86
C PRO A 212 1.30 -5.00 -18.19
N TYR A 213 0.21 -5.05 -18.94
CA TYR A 213 -1.11 -5.36 -18.37
C TYR A 213 -1.23 -6.78 -17.82
N ASP A 214 -0.39 -7.68 -18.31
CA ASP A 214 -0.44 -9.08 -17.91
C ASP A 214 0.02 -9.29 -16.46
N ASN A 215 0.87 -8.40 -15.90
CA ASN A 215 1.34 -8.43 -14.49
C ASN A 215 1.01 -7.17 -13.69
N ALA A 216 -0.09 -6.50 -14.03
CA ALA A 216 -0.49 -5.22 -13.45
C ALA A 216 -0.61 -5.22 -11.91
N THR A 217 -0.91 -6.37 -11.30
CA THR A 217 -1.00 -6.51 -9.84
C THR A 217 0.36 -6.38 -9.18
N ALA A 218 1.37 -7.09 -9.69
CA ALA A 218 2.73 -7.00 -9.17
C ALA A 218 3.35 -5.61 -9.46
N GLU A 219 3.13 -5.07 -10.66
CA GLU A 219 3.59 -3.70 -10.99
C GLU A 219 2.98 -2.64 -10.05
N SER A 220 1.67 -2.74 -9.76
CA SER A 220 0.99 -1.84 -8.82
C SER A 220 1.56 -1.94 -7.41
N PHE A 221 1.90 -3.16 -6.98
CA PHE A 221 2.58 -3.38 -5.71
C PHE A 221 3.97 -2.76 -5.70
N LEU A 222 4.82 -3.06 -6.70
CA LEU A 222 6.17 -2.50 -6.78
C LEU A 222 6.15 -0.98 -6.82
N LYS A 223 5.18 -0.39 -7.50
CA LYS A 223 4.95 1.05 -7.47
C LYS A 223 4.66 1.53 -6.05
N THR A 224 3.81 0.84 -5.31
CA THR A 224 3.51 1.16 -3.91
C THR A 224 4.76 1.08 -3.04
N LEU A 225 5.49 -0.02 -3.10
CA LEU A 225 6.75 -0.23 -2.37
C LEU A 225 7.76 0.89 -2.67
N LYS A 226 7.96 1.22 -3.96
CA LYS A 226 8.90 2.28 -4.35
C LYS A 226 8.51 3.65 -3.79
N TYR A 227 7.21 4.00 -3.81
CA TYR A 227 6.76 5.31 -3.36
C TYR A 227 6.58 5.42 -1.85
N GLU A 228 6.21 4.34 -1.19
CA GLU A 228 5.87 4.38 0.23
C GLU A 228 7.05 4.03 1.12
N GLU A 229 8.07 3.33 0.58
CA GLU A 229 9.27 2.91 1.31
C GLU A 229 10.57 3.33 0.60
N ILE A 230 10.90 2.74 -0.57
CA ILE A 230 12.23 2.83 -1.16
C ILE A 230 12.68 4.28 -1.45
N TYR A 231 11.79 5.12 -1.99
CA TYR A 231 12.14 6.52 -2.34
C TYR A 231 12.13 7.47 -1.14
N ARG A 232 11.81 6.97 0.03
CA ARG A 232 11.77 7.73 1.30
C ARG A 232 12.91 7.37 2.22
N SER A 233 13.55 6.24 1.97
CA SER A 233 14.61 5.68 2.80
C SER A 233 15.94 5.77 2.07
N GLU A 234 16.98 6.03 2.81
CA GLU A 234 18.38 5.93 2.37
C GLU A 234 18.99 4.76 3.13
N TYR A 235 19.28 3.68 2.41
CA TYR A 235 19.82 2.46 2.99
C TYR A 235 21.34 2.47 2.89
N ARG A 236 22.03 2.34 4.00
CA ARG A 236 23.50 2.28 4.05
C ARG A 236 24.03 0.98 3.50
N ASP A 237 23.41 -0.14 3.91
CA ASP A 237 23.86 -1.49 3.54
C ASP A 237 22.69 -2.46 3.37
N LEU A 238 23.02 -3.70 2.93
CA LEU A 238 22.04 -4.77 2.71
C LEU A 238 21.29 -5.15 3.99
N SER A 239 21.92 -5.11 5.16
CA SER A 239 21.31 -5.50 6.44
C SER A 239 20.21 -4.50 6.82
N GLU A 240 20.50 -3.21 6.74
CA GLU A 240 19.53 -2.16 6.99
C GLU A 240 18.38 -2.19 5.98
N ALA A 241 18.70 -2.32 4.68
CA ALA A 241 17.68 -2.47 3.64
C ALA A 241 16.77 -3.68 3.92
N ARG A 242 17.34 -4.82 4.31
CA ARG A 242 16.58 -6.03 4.65
C ARG A 242 15.66 -5.82 5.84
N ALA A 243 16.12 -5.15 6.89
CA ALA A 243 15.32 -4.88 8.09
C ALA A 243 14.16 -3.92 7.78
N GLN A 244 14.40 -2.84 7.04
CA GLN A 244 13.37 -1.85 6.70
C GLN A 244 12.37 -2.42 5.69
N ILE A 245 12.81 -3.14 4.67
CA ILE A 245 11.93 -3.81 3.70
C ILE A 245 11.09 -4.90 4.40
N HIS A 246 11.69 -5.70 5.30
CA HIS A 246 10.94 -6.63 6.13
C HIS A 246 9.84 -5.93 6.91
N HIS A 247 10.19 -4.86 7.64
CA HIS A 247 9.23 -4.10 8.41
C HIS A 247 8.10 -3.53 7.54
N PHE A 248 8.46 -2.97 6.39
CA PHE A 248 7.46 -2.44 5.47
C PHE A 248 6.52 -3.54 4.94
N LEU A 249 7.06 -4.64 4.46
CA LEU A 249 6.25 -5.71 3.86
C LEU A 249 5.35 -6.41 4.87
N GLU A 250 5.90 -6.79 6.03
CA GLU A 250 5.18 -7.60 7.00
C GLU A 250 4.29 -6.76 7.92
N ASN A 251 4.78 -5.62 8.43
CA ASN A 251 4.06 -4.87 9.45
C ASN A 251 3.23 -3.71 8.88
N ILE A 252 3.72 -3.07 7.80
CA ILE A 252 3.00 -1.94 7.22
C ILE A 252 2.08 -2.42 6.10
N TYR A 253 2.65 -3.03 5.04
CA TYR A 253 1.90 -3.39 3.85
C TYR A 253 0.85 -4.48 4.13
N ASN A 254 1.25 -5.59 4.72
CA ASN A 254 0.37 -6.72 4.97
C ASN A 254 -0.64 -6.46 6.10
N GLN A 255 -0.25 -5.77 7.20
CA GLN A 255 -1.06 -5.66 8.40
C GLN A 255 -1.81 -4.34 8.56
N LYS A 256 -1.29 -3.22 8.02
CA LYS A 256 -1.87 -1.89 8.27
C LYS A 256 -2.37 -1.18 7.02
N ARG A 257 -1.76 -1.45 5.86
CA ARG A 257 -2.04 -0.70 4.65
C ARG A 257 -3.42 -1.00 4.09
N LEU A 258 -4.26 0.04 4.00
CA LEU A 258 -5.61 -0.08 3.43
C LEU A 258 -5.60 -0.19 1.91
N HIS A 259 -6.33 -1.16 1.38
CA HIS A 259 -6.49 -1.38 -0.06
C HIS A 259 -7.93 -1.11 -0.49
N SER A 260 -8.13 -0.18 -1.43
CA SER A 260 -9.47 0.14 -1.93
C SER A 260 -10.15 -1.04 -2.63
N ALA A 261 -9.38 -1.92 -3.27
CA ALA A 261 -9.88 -3.14 -3.90
C ALA A 261 -10.36 -4.19 -2.88
N LEU A 262 -9.95 -4.09 -1.62
CA LEU A 262 -10.33 -4.96 -0.51
C LEU A 262 -11.33 -4.28 0.44
N GLY A 263 -12.09 -3.30 -0.02
CA GLY A 263 -13.02 -2.55 0.84
C GLY A 263 -12.33 -1.72 1.92
N TYR A 264 -11.11 -1.26 1.68
CA TYR A 264 -10.25 -0.56 2.64
C TYR A 264 -9.87 -1.42 3.85
N LEU A 265 -9.63 -2.69 3.63
CA LEU A 265 -9.00 -3.58 4.61
C LEU A 265 -7.52 -3.79 4.28
N PRO A 266 -6.67 -4.03 5.29
CA PRO A 266 -5.34 -4.60 5.09
C PRO A 266 -5.41 -6.03 4.57
N PRO A 267 -4.41 -6.51 3.82
CA PRO A 267 -4.40 -7.88 3.29
C PRO A 267 -4.65 -8.98 4.32
N VAL A 268 -3.99 -8.92 5.47
CA VAL A 268 -4.14 -9.93 6.54
C VAL A 268 -5.56 -9.91 7.13
N GLU A 269 -6.11 -8.74 7.39
CA GLU A 269 -7.46 -8.60 7.94
C GLU A 269 -8.51 -9.08 6.93
N PHE A 270 -8.31 -8.80 5.64
CA PHE A 270 -9.17 -9.30 4.57
C PHE A 270 -9.17 -10.83 4.52
N GLU A 271 -8.00 -11.47 4.60
CA GLU A 271 -7.90 -12.94 4.64
C GLU A 271 -8.61 -13.53 5.87
N HIS A 272 -8.41 -12.94 7.04
CA HIS A 272 -9.07 -13.39 8.27
C HIS A 272 -10.60 -13.28 8.17
N ALA A 273 -11.12 -12.19 7.59
CA ALA A 273 -12.55 -12.00 7.38
C ALA A 273 -13.14 -13.07 6.45
N LEU A 274 -12.44 -13.43 5.38
CA LEU A 274 -12.85 -14.49 4.46
C LEU A 274 -12.89 -15.87 5.14
N LEU A 275 -11.87 -16.20 5.91
CA LEU A 275 -11.81 -17.47 6.63
C LEU A 275 -12.93 -17.57 7.67
N ALA A 276 -13.20 -16.50 8.41
CA ALA A 276 -14.31 -16.45 9.37
C ALA A 276 -15.68 -16.64 8.68
N GLN A 277 -15.89 -16.03 7.51
CA GLN A 277 -17.12 -16.22 6.73
C GLN A 277 -17.27 -17.67 6.25
N ALA A 278 -16.18 -18.30 5.78
CA ALA A 278 -16.21 -19.70 5.34
C ALA A 278 -16.60 -20.65 6.49
N HIS A 279 -16.02 -20.48 7.67
CA HIS A 279 -16.37 -21.29 8.85
C HIS A 279 -17.84 -21.10 9.28
N ASN A 280 -18.35 -19.87 9.26
CA ASN A 280 -19.73 -19.60 9.61
C ASN A 280 -20.72 -20.25 8.62
N ASN A 281 -20.40 -20.23 7.33
CA ASN A 281 -21.23 -20.86 6.28
C ASN A 281 -21.22 -22.38 6.41
N GLU A 282 -20.08 -23.01 6.72
CA GLU A 282 -19.99 -24.45 6.98
C GLU A 282 -20.78 -24.87 8.23
N ALA A 283 -20.70 -24.05 9.30
CA ALA A 283 -21.47 -24.31 10.52
C ALA A 283 -22.98 -24.21 10.28
N ALA A 284 -23.43 -23.19 9.54
CA ALA A 284 -24.83 -23.03 9.16
C ALA A 284 -25.32 -24.22 8.27
N SER A 285 -24.52 -24.64 7.29
CA SER A 285 -24.88 -25.77 6.42
C SER A 285 -25.04 -27.10 7.19
N ARG A 286 -24.24 -27.32 8.23
CA ARG A 286 -24.33 -28.52 9.08
C ARG A 286 -25.60 -28.52 9.97
N GLN A 287 -26.09 -27.33 10.38
CA GLN A 287 -27.32 -27.20 11.16
C GLN A 287 -28.60 -27.50 10.35
N PHE A 288 -28.58 -27.31 9.02
CA PHE A 288 -29.71 -27.61 8.14
C PHE A 288 -29.69 -29.03 7.57
N SER A 289 -28.67 -29.84 7.91
CA SER A 289 -28.51 -31.24 7.43
C SER A 289 -28.85 -32.28 8.51
N LEU A 290 -29.40 -31.87 9.65
CA LEU A 290 -29.97 -32.66 10.73
C LEU A 290 -31.49 -32.46 10.79
#